data_a81b81caf86e5b60b220b3e7b9f0fe69
#
_entry.id   a81b81caf86e5b60b220b3e7b9f0fe69
#
_cell.length_a   1.000
_cell.length_b   1.000
_cell.length_c   1.000
_cell.angle_alpha   90.00
_cell.angle_beta   90.00
_cell.angle_gamma   90.00
#
_symmetry.space_group_name_H-M   'P 1'
#
loop_
_entity.id
_entity.type
_entity.pdbx_description
1 polymer ?
#
loop_
_entity_poly.entity_id
_entity_poly.type
_entity_poly.pdbx_seq_one_letter_code
_entity_poly.pdbx_strand_id
1 'polypeptide(L)'
;MRRAIAAGVVAVIVVALIVVLALRPASTPAAQRARLHRIAPGALFARCPTGARALPAQAVARAAHQAWLAAPRLYRGDGPAVITQSNLAPYAGARGSEVKAQCGARVFYRTVVVGLLFPKELPSASLSQGVVFVSRLPAGYKVWEVAH
;
A
#
# COMPACT_ATOMS: atom_id res chain seq x y z
N MET A 1 -10.53 25.59 -52.96
CA MET A 1 -11.15 24.34 -52.47
C MET A 1 -10.34 23.55 -51.45
N ARG A 2 -9.00 23.50 -51.46
CA ARG A 2 -8.17 22.76 -50.47
C ARG A 2 -8.25 23.21 -49.02
N ARG A 3 -8.51 24.49 -48.75
CA ARG A 3 -8.59 25.05 -47.37
C ARG A 3 -9.88 24.67 -46.63
N ALA A 4 -10.99 24.44 -47.32
CA ALA A 4 -12.26 24.06 -46.68
C ALA A 4 -12.26 22.61 -46.18
N ILE A 5 -11.54 21.72 -46.86
CA ILE A 5 -11.44 20.32 -46.50
C ILE A 5 -10.62 20.13 -45.21
N ALA A 6 -9.54 20.92 -45.03
CA ALA A 6 -8.70 20.85 -43.83
C ALA A 6 -9.45 21.28 -42.55
N ALA A 7 -10.29 22.33 -42.64
CA ALA A 7 -11.08 22.79 -41.50
C ALA A 7 -12.13 21.77 -41.04
N GLY A 8 -12.75 21.04 -41.98
CA GLY A 8 -13.72 19.99 -41.65
C GLY A 8 -13.10 18.79 -40.94
N VAL A 9 -11.91 18.37 -41.38
CA VAL A 9 -11.20 17.21 -40.75
C VAL A 9 -10.77 17.54 -39.32
N VAL A 10 -10.27 18.74 -39.06
CA VAL A 10 -9.87 19.17 -37.70
C VAL A 10 -11.07 19.22 -36.77
N ALA A 11 -12.21 19.72 -37.22
CA ALA A 11 -13.45 19.79 -36.43
C ALA A 11 -13.94 18.38 -36.03
N VAL A 12 -13.91 17.42 -36.94
CA VAL A 12 -14.32 16.02 -36.68
C VAL A 12 -13.39 15.35 -35.67
N ILE A 13 -12.08 15.57 -35.75
CA ILE A 13 -11.10 15.01 -34.80
C ILE A 13 -11.31 15.60 -33.40
N VAL A 14 -11.55 16.89 -33.28
CA VAL A 14 -11.80 17.53 -31.98
C VAL A 14 -13.09 17.03 -31.34
N VAL A 15 -14.17 16.90 -32.10
CA VAL A 15 -15.43 16.35 -31.60
C VAL A 15 -15.26 14.87 -31.17
N ALA A 16 -14.56 14.07 -31.97
CA ALA A 16 -14.28 12.67 -31.61
C ALA A 16 -13.45 12.56 -30.30
N LEU A 17 -12.47 13.44 -30.12
CA LEU A 17 -11.65 13.48 -28.90
C LEU A 17 -12.48 13.86 -27.65
N ILE A 18 -13.37 14.84 -27.79
CA ILE A 18 -14.27 15.28 -26.72
C ILE A 18 -15.23 14.15 -26.34
N VAL A 19 -15.80 13.45 -27.33
CA VAL A 19 -16.70 12.32 -27.08
C VAL A 19 -15.98 11.16 -26.39
N VAL A 20 -14.76 10.84 -26.79
CA VAL A 20 -13.94 9.79 -26.13
C VAL A 20 -13.58 10.16 -24.70
N LEU A 21 -13.28 11.44 -24.44
CA LEU A 21 -13.01 11.93 -23.08
C LEU A 21 -14.26 11.94 -22.20
N ALA A 22 -15.42 12.29 -22.77
CA ALA A 22 -16.70 12.31 -22.05
C ALA A 22 -17.26 10.88 -21.79
N LEU A 23 -16.93 9.92 -22.65
CA LEU A 23 -17.34 8.51 -22.51
C LEU A 23 -16.37 7.67 -21.66
N ARG A 24 -15.27 8.24 -21.19
CA ARG A 24 -14.46 7.54 -20.18
C ARG A 24 -15.32 7.29 -18.96
N PRO A 25 -15.60 6.03 -18.60
CA PRO A 25 -16.35 5.75 -17.40
C PRO A 25 -15.58 6.37 -16.24
N ALA A 26 -16.12 7.46 -15.66
CA ALA A 26 -15.65 7.92 -14.38
C ALA A 26 -15.68 6.71 -13.46
N SER A 27 -14.55 6.31 -12.92
CA SER A 27 -14.49 5.23 -11.96
C SER A 27 -15.46 5.60 -10.83
N THR A 28 -16.64 4.97 -10.86
CA THR A 28 -17.69 5.29 -9.88
C THR A 28 -17.13 5.07 -8.48
N PRO A 29 -17.52 5.88 -7.48
CA PRO A 29 -17.13 5.65 -6.09
C PRO A 29 -17.40 4.21 -5.63
N ALA A 30 -18.37 3.52 -6.24
CA ALA A 30 -18.65 2.12 -6.01
C ALA A 30 -17.58 1.18 -6.59
N ALA A 31 -17.05 1.43 -7.78
CA ALA A 31 -15.95 0.63 -8.36
C ALA A 31 -14.64 0.86 -7.58
N GLN A 32 -14.45 2.07 -7.06
CA GLN A 32 -13.31 2.41 -6.22
C GLN A 32 -13.46 1.77 -4.83
N ARG A 33 -14.66 1.76 -4.23
CA ARG A 33 -14.97 1.01 -3.00
C ARG A 33 -14.83 -0.50 -3.20
N ALA A 34 -15.27 -1.06 -4.33
CA ALA A 34 -15.12 -2.48 -4.64
C ALA A 34 -13.65 -2.88 -4.84
N ARG A 35 -12.78 -1.98 -5.27
CA ARG A 35 -11.32 -2.18 -5.25
C ARG A 35 -10.75 -2.13 -3.83
N LEU A 36 -11.24 -1.22 -2.98
CA LEU A 36 -10.89 -1.14 -1.56
C LEU A 36 -11.28 -2.41 -0.78
N HIS A 37 -12.44 -3.00 -1.10
CA HIS A 37 -12.88 -4.27 -0.47
C HIS A 37 -12.19 -5.52 -1.00
N ARG A 38 -11.35 -5.42 -2.04
CA ARG A 38 -10.56 -6.56 -2.53
C ARG A 38 -9.23 -6.79 -1.80
N ILE A 39 -8.84 -5.92 -0.90
CA ILE A 39 -7.91 -6.27 0.17
C ILE A 39 -8.72 -7.21 1.06
N ALA A 40 -8.42 -8.51 1.02
CA ALA A 40 -9.15 -9.47 1.83
C ALA A 40 -9.12 -9.00 3.29
N PRO A 41 -10.24 -8.40 3.80
CA PRO A 41 -10.28 -8.05 5.21
C PRO A 41 -10.34 -9.38 5.93
N GLY A 42 -9.43 -9.68 6.76
CA GLY A 42 -9.53 -10.83 7.62
C GLY A 42 -8.35 -11.80 7.59
N ALA A 43 -7.53 -11.83 6.56
CA ALA A 43 -6.34 -12.67 6.58
C ALA A 43 -5.17 -12.05 7.36
N LEU A 44 -5.20 -10.76 7.63
CA LEU A 44 -4.07 -10.00 8.19
C LEU A 44 -4.37 -9.32 9.53
N PHE A 45 -5.62 -9.11 9.89
CA PHE A 45 -6.03 -8.79 11.27
C PHE A 45 -5.94 -10.03 12.15
N ALA A 46 -4.90 -10.79 11.91
CA ALA A 46 -4.68 -11.98 12.68
C ALA A 46 -3.84 -11.57 13.88
N ARG A 47 -4.40 -11.80 15.02
CA ARG A 47 -3.72 -12.16 16.27
C ARG A 47 -2.28 -11.67 16.36
N CYS A 48 -2.00 -10.86 17.33
CA CYS A 48 -0.65 -10.46 17.70
C CYS A 48 0.33 -11.65 17.63
N PRO A 49 1.54 -11.43 17.12
CA PRO A 49 2.47 -12.53 16.89
C PRO A 49 2.88 -13.18 18.20
N THR A 50 2.64 -14.47 18.32
CA THR A 50 3.14 -15.27 19.43
C THR A 50 4.60 -15.65 19.20
N GLY A 51 5.41 -15.63 20.27
CA GLY A 51 6.81 -16.02 20.17
C GLY A 51 7.73 -15.01 19.49
N ALA A 52 7.34 -13.73 19.42
CA ALA A 52 8.19 -12.68 18.92
C ALA A 52 9.51 -12.62 19.70
N ARG A 53 10.64 -12.68 18.98
CA ARG A 53 12.00 -12.69 19.52
C ARG A 53 12.60 -11.30 19.54
N ALA A 54 13.60 -11.09 20.38
CA ALA A 54 14.39 -9.88 20.39
C ALA A 54 14.96 -9.58 18.98
N LEU A 55 15.02 -8.30 18.65
CA LEU A 55 15.49 -7.82 17.36
C LEU A 55 16.98 -7.51 17.45
N PRO A 56 17.83 -8.13 16.61
CA PRO A 56 19.25 -7.76 16.52
C PRO A 56 19.40 -6.39 15.84
N ALA A 57 20.60 -5.80 15.91
CA ALA A 57 20.88 -4.48 15.33
C ALA A 57 20.48 -4.35 13.84
N GLN A 58 20.61 -5.43 13.06
CA GLN A 58 20.27 -5.44 11.63
C GLN A 58 18.80 -5.80 11.35
N ALA A 59 17.96 -5.89 12.39
CA ALA A 59 16.58 -6.35 12.24
C ALA A 59 15.73 -5.43 11.38
N VAL A 60 15.94 -4.12 11.47
CA VAL A 60 15.17 -3.12 10.72
C VAL A 60 15.32 -3.35 9.22
N ALA A 61 16.56 -3.48 8.73
CA ALA A 61 16.80 -3.72 7.30
C ALA A 61 16.21 -5.05 6.82
N ARG A 62 16.34 -6.12 7.61
CA ARG A 62 15.77 -7.43 7.28
C ARG A 62 14.23 -7.41 7.28
N ALA A 63 13.63 -6.74 8.24
CA ALA A 63 12.19 -6.58 8.30
C ALA A 63 11.66 -5.74 7.14
N ALA A 64 12.34 -4.64 6.79
CA ALA A 64 12.02 -3.82 5.65
C ALA A 64 12.07 -4.62 4.34
N HIS A 65 13.09 -5.42 4.14
CA HIS A 65 13.21 -6.31 2.98
C HIS A 65 12.06 -7.33 2.93
N GLN A 66 11.68 -7.94 4.05
CA GLN A 66 10.54 -8.85 4.11
C GLN A 66 9.20 -8.17 3.84
N ALA A 67 9.00 -6.95 4.34
CA ALA A 67 7.83 -6.13 4.03
C ALA A 67 7.73 -5.85 2.53
N TRP A 68 8.85 -5.47 1.90
CA TRP A 68 8.94 -5.21 0.47
C TRP A 68 8.61 -6.45 -0.38
N LEU A 69 9.15 -7.62 -0.03
CA LEU A 69 8.84 -8.89 -0.69
C LEU A 69 7.36 -9.29 -0.55
N ALA A 70 6.75 -8.95 0.57
CA ALA A 70 5.35 -9.26 0.84
C ALA A 70 4.38 -8.28 0.15
N ALA A 71 4.82 -7.04 -0.10
CA ALA A 71 3.98 -5.95 -0.61
C ALA A 71 3.10 -6.32 -1.81
N PRO A 72 3.58 -6.99 -2.89
CA PRO A 72 2.73 -7.34 -4.03
C PRO A 72 1.57 -8.28 -3.70
N ARG A 73 1.73 -9.12 -2.66
CA ARG A 73 0.67 -10.03 -2.19
C ARG A 73 -0.31 -9.33 -1.27
N LEU A 74 0.17 -8.38 -0.46
CA LEU A 74 -0.62 -7.65 0.51
C LEU A 74 -1.50 -6.59 -0.15
N TYR A 75 -0.97 -5.93 -1.16
CA TYR A 75 -1.61 -4.81 -1.84
C TYR A 75 -2.04 -5.11 -3.29
N ARG A 76 -2.04 -6.37 -3.70
CA ARG A 76 -2.56 -6.90 -4.97
C ARG A 76 -2.25 -6.08 -6.23
N GLY A 77 -0.98 -6.02 -6.58
CA GLY A 77 -0.65 -5.84 -7.99
C GLY A 77 -0.34 -4.42 -8.45
N ASP A 78 -0.24 -3.47 -7.56
CA ASP A 78 -0.04 -2.08 -7.96
C ASP A 78 1.43 -1.74 -8.26
N GLY A 79 2.21 -2.76 -8.55
CA GLY A 79 3.60 -2.67 -8.93
C GLY A 79 4.57 -2.72 -7.74
N PRO A 80 5.86 -2.49 -7.97
CA PRO A 80 6.86 -2.52 -6.92
C PRO A 80 6.61 -1.37 -5.92
N ALA A 81 6.56 -1.72 -4.65
CA ALA A 81 6.51 -0.74 -3.57
C ALA A 81 7.89 -0.12 -3.34
N VAL A 82 7.92 1.13 -2.90
CA VAL A 82 9.10 1.81 -2.40
C VAL A 82 9.01 1.90 -0.89
N ILE A 83 10.07 1.55 -0.18
CA ILE A 83 10.13 1.73 1.27
C ILE A 83 10.37 3.21 1.56
N THR A 84 9.46 3.85 2.28
CA THR A 84 9.57 5.26 2.65
C THR A 84 10.21 5.45 4.02
N GLN A 85 9.97 4.49 4.93
CA GLN A 85 10.54 4.50 6.26
C GLN A 85 10.54 3.08 6.85
N SER A 86 11.45 2.84 7.78
CA SER A 86 11.48 1.61 8.57
C SER A 86 12.05 1.89 9.95
N ASN A 87 11.24 1.69 10.98
CA ASN A 87 11.59 2.01 12.36
C ASN A 87 11.16 0.89 13.30
N LEU A 88 11.85 0.74 14.42
CA LEU A 88 11.31 -0.02 15.54
C LEU A 88 10.02 0.65 16.01
N ALA A 89 9.02 -0.14 16.44
CA ALA A 89 7.72 0.40 16.87
C ALA A 89 7.83 1.50 17.94
N PRO A 90 8.76 1.47 18.92
CA PRO A 90 8.98 2.59 19.84
C PRO A 90 9.30 3.94 19.19
N TYR A 91 9.81 3.93 17.98
CA TYR A 91 10.19 5.13 17.22
C TYR A 91 9.28 5.39 16.01
N ALA A 92 8.16 4.68 15.90
CA ALA A 92 7.23 4.76 14.77
C ALA A 92 5.97 5.60 15.05
N GLY A 93 6.00 6.46 16.05
CA GLY A 93 4.93 7.39 16.39
C GLY A 93 3.60 6.70 16.67
N ALA A 94 2.50 7.21 16.09
CA ALA A 94 1.14 6.69 16.30
C ALA A 94 1.02 5.21 15.93
N ARG A 95 1.66 4.77 14.84
CA ARG A 95 1.63 3.36 14.41
C ARG A 95 2.31 2.42 15.41
N GLY A 96 3.38 2.87 16.04
CA GLY A 96 3.99 2.12 17.12
C GLY A 96 3.09 2.03 18.35
N SER A 97 2.40 3.12 18.68
CA SER A 97 1.44 3.13 19.80
C SER A 97 0.27 2.16 19.59
N GLU A 98 -0.21 1.99 18.35
CA GLU A 98 -1.20 0.97 18.00
C GLU A 98 -0.71 -0.43 18.32
N VAL A 99 0.55 -0.78 18.00
CA VAL A 99 1.15 -2.08 18.34
C VAL A 99 1.14 -2.29 19.85
N LYS A 100 1.51 -1.27 20.63
CA LYS A 100 1.50 -1.35 22.08
C LYS A 100 0.11 -1.58 22.65
N ALA A 101 -0.87 -0.84 22.14
CA ALA A 101 -2.27 -0.94 22.59
C ALA A 101 -2.89 -2.30 22.27
N GLN A 102 -2.65 -2.83 21.06
CA GLN A 102 -3.24 -4.08 20.61
C GLN A 102 -2.51 -5.33 21.11
N CYS A 103 -1.19 -5.29 21.13
CA CYS A 103 -0.37 -6.48 21.34
C CYS A 103 0.50 -6.43 22.60
N GLY A 104 0.45 -5.33 23.34
CA GLY A 104 1.20 -5.15 24.57
C GLY A 104 2.69 -4.85 24.38
N ALA A 105 3.35 -4.53 25.49
CA ALA A 105 4.73 -4.05 25.50
C ALA A 105 5.73 -5.06 24.89
N ARG A 106 5.52 -6.36 25.11
CA ARG A 106 6.44 -7.39 24.62
C ARG A 106 6.54 -7.40 23.09
N VAL A 107 5.41 -7.30 22.39
CA VAL A 107 5.35 -7.26 20.92
C VAL A 107 5.82 -5.90 20.41
N PHE A 108 5.44 -4.82 21.08
CA PHE A 108 5.87 -3.46 20.76
C PHE A 108 7.39 -3.33 20.61
N TYR A 109 8.18 -3.80 21.59
CA TYR A 109 9.64 -3.76 21.50
C TYR A 109 10.26 -4.76 20.51
N ARG A 110 9.45 -5.59 19.85
CA ARG A 110 9.87 -6.65 18.95
C ARG A 110 9.25 -6.54 17.55
N THR A 111 8.71 -5.38 17.24
CA THR A 111 8.08 -5.06 15.95
C THR A 111 8.82 -3.95 15.25
N VAL A 112 8.99 -4.12 13.95
CA VAL A 112 9.41 -3.08 13.00
C VAL A 112 8.19 -2.62 12.23
N VAL A 113 8.01 -1.32 12.13
CA VAL A 113 6.97 -0.66 11.32
C VAL A 113 7.63 -0.18 10.04
N VAL A 114 7.10 -0.59 8.91
CA VAL A 114 7.63 -0.28 7.57
C VAL A 114 6.57 0.47 6.78
N GLY A 115 6.88 1.69 6.37
CA GLY A 115 6.06 2.47 5.45
C GLY A 115 6.39 2.13 4.00
N LEU A 116 5.37 1.96 3.20
CA LEU A 116 5.43 1.64 1.78
C LEU A 116 4.72 2.72 0.97
N LEU A 117 5.27 3.05 -0.20
CA LEU A 117 4.65 3.89 -1.21
C LEU A 117 4.49 3.06 -2.48
N PHE A 118 3.34 3.18 -3.14
CA PHE A 118 3.03 2.56 -4.43
C PHE A 118 2.98 3.66 -5.50
N PRO A 119 4.08 3.91 -6.22
CA PRO A 119 4.20 5.06 -7.13
C PRO A 119 3.24 5.03 -8.31
N LYS A 120 2.69 3.87 -8.65
CA LYS A 120 1.72 3.71 -9.73
C LYS A 120 0.28 4.05 -9.30
N GLU A 121 0.03 4.17 -8.02
CA GLU A 121 -1.26 4.60 -7.50
C GLU A 121 -1.34 6.13 -7.47
N LEU A 122 -2.55 6.66 -7.69
CA LEU A 122 -2.78 8.09 -7.59
C LEU A 122 -2.52 8.56 -6.15
N PRO A 123 -1.83 9.69 -5.95
CA PRO A 123 -1.53 10.21 -4.61
C PRO A 123 -2.78 10.45 -3.74
N SER A 124 -3.91 10.72 -4.37
CA SER A 124 -5.21 10.88 -3.69
C SER A 124 -5.89 9.56 -3.32
N ALA A 125 -5.36 8.42 -3.79
CA ALA A 125 -5.88 7.13 -3.41
C ALA A 125 -5.31 6.73 -2.04
N SER A 126 -6.15 6.34 -1.10
CA SER A 126 -5.71 5.80 0.19
C SER A 126 -4.81 4.57 0.05
N LEU A 127 -4.77 3.97 -1.13
CA LEU A 127 -3.94 2.82 -1.49
C LEU A 127 -2.53 3.19 -1.96
N SER A 128 -2.23 4.48 -2.16
CA SER A 128 -0.88 4.91 -2.55
C SER A 128 0.16 4.74 -1.44
N GLN A 129 -0.29 4.58 -0.21
CA GLN A 129 0.56 4.37 0.96
C GLN A 129 0.09 3.17 1.76
N GLY A 130 1.03 2.43 2.30
CA GLY A 130 0.77 1.30 3.17
C GLY A 130 1.73 1.27 4.35
N VAL A 131 1.30 0.67 5.44
CA VAL A 131 2.13 0.42 6.62
C VAL A 131 2.09 -1.06 6.96
N VAL A 132 3.25 -1.66 7.14
CA VAL A 132 3.40 -3.10 7.39
C VAL A 132 4.11 -3.30 8.72
N PHE A 133 3.58 -4.19 9.54
CA PHE A 133 4.13 -4.55 10.85
C PHE A 133 4.82 -5.90 10.77
N VAL A 134 6.10 -5.93 11.11
CA VAL A 134 6.96 -7.10 10.97
C VAL A 134 7.60 -7.45 12.30
N SER A 135 7.51 -8.71 12.71
CA SER A 135 8.21 -9.24 13.87
C SER A 135 9.09 -10.43 13.50
N ARG A 136 10.17 -10.62 14.27
CA ARG A 136 11.03 -11.80 14.14
C ARG A 136 10.42 -12.94 14.95
N LEU A 137 10.11 -14.05 14.28
CA LEU A 137 9.64 -15.30 14.88
C LEU A 137 10.74 -16.39 14.82
N PRO A 138 10.56 -17.57 15.43
CA PRO A 138 11.49 -18.69 15.28
C PRO A 138 11.80 -19.05 13.82
N ALA A 139 10.80 -18.98 12.94
CA ALA A 139 10.90 -19.28 11.51
C ALA A 139 11.39 -18.11 10.65
N GLY A 140 11.77 -16.97 11.24
CA GLY A 140 12.21 -15.79 10.52
C GLY A 140 11.32 -14.56 10.72
N TYR A 141 11.43 -13.60 9.81
CA TYR A 141 10.62 -12.39 9.86
C TYR A 141 9.24 -12.65 9.26
N LYS A 142 8.19 -12.20 9.94
CA LYS A 142 6.79 -12.35 9.49
C LYS A 142 6.09 -11.00 9.50
N VAL A 143 5.44 -10.68 8.40
CA VAL A 143 4.41 -9.65 8.38
C VAL A 143 3.19 -10.21 9.09
N TRP A 144 2.68 -9.48 10.07
CA TRP A 144 1.55 -9.93 10.87
C TRP A 144 0.38 -8.94 10.87
N GLU A 145 0.62 -7.71 10.44
CA GLU A 145 -0.42 -6.71 10.26
C GLU A 145 -0.09 -5.74 9.13
N VAL A 146 -1.13 -5.15 8.53
CA VAL A 146 -1.07 -4.17 7.45
C VAL A 146 -2.10 -3.10 7.72
N ALA A 147 -1.72 -1.84 7.54
CA ALA A 147 -2.60 -0.68 7.65
C ALA A 147 -2.40 0.27 6.46
N HIS A 148 -3.38 1.09 6.20
CA HIS A 148 -3.37 2.18 5.23
C HIS A 148 -3.37 3.53 5.92
#